data_0ce9914d63f47fe69ecad011d3d77194
#
_entry.id   0ce9914d63f47fe69ecad011d3d77194
#
_cell.length_a   1.000
_cell.length_b   1.000
_cell.length_c   1.000
_cell.angle_alpha   90.00
_cell.angle_beta   90.00
_cell.angle_gamma   90.00
#
_symmetry.space_group_name_H-M   'P 1'
#
loop_
_entity.id
_entity.type
_entity.pdbx_description
1 polymer ?
#
loop_
_entity_poly.entity_id
_entity_poly.type
_entity_poly.pdbx_seq_one_letter_code
_entity_poly.pdbx_strand_id
1 'polypeptide(L)'
;WALLKNDFPQLKLHMIGKLQTNKVKFALPLFDYIHSLDSIKLAEKISVEQEKKNFKPKIFIQINLGKESQKSGIDEDNLANFYQKCVNEYKLNIIGTMCLPPFDEDPSPFFKKMQNLSEILKLKEISMGMSNDYLDALKFKATFIRVGSKIFGNRS
;
A
#
# COMPACT_ATOMS: atom_id res chain seq x y z
N TRP A 1 -2.30 5.45 -18.52
CA TRP A 1 -1.69 6.23 -17.43
C TRP A 1 -0.49 7.06 -17.90
N ALA A 2 0.38 6.50 -18.77
CA ALA A 2 1.54 7.24 -19.28
C ALA A 2 1.15 8.53 -20.01
N LEU A 3 0.15 8.46 -20.91
CA LEU A 3 -0.37 9.64 -21.61
C LEU A 3 -0.94 10.67 -20.63
N LEU A 4 -1.74 10.21 -19.67
CA LEU A 4 -2.36 11.08 -18.67
C LEU A 4 -1.32 11.79 -17.79
N LYS A 5 -0.23 11.13 -17.45
CA LYS A 5 0.87 11.72 -16.67
C LYS A 5 1.64 12.78 -17.48
N ASN A 6 1.71 12.62 -18.80
CA ASN A 6 2.31 13.66 -19.67
C ASN A 6 1.41 14.90 -19.76
N ASP A 7 0.08 14.72 -19.87
CA ASP A 7 -0.87 15.82 -19.93
C ASP A 7 -1.01 16.55 -18.59
N PHE A 8 -0.84 15.80 -17.48
CA PHE A 8 -0.99 16.31 -16.11
C PHE A 8 0.23 15.94 -15.25
N PRO A 9 1.41 16.57 -15.45
CA PRO A 9 2.66 16.20 -14.77
C PRO A 9 2.62 16.37 -13.24
N GLN A 10 1.71 17.20 -12.72
CA GLN A 10 1.51 17.39 -11.28
C GLN A 10 0.81 16.20 -10.59
N LEU A 11 0.16 15.31 -11.35
CA LEU A 11 -0.54 14.16 -10.77
C LEU A 11 0.45 13.20 -10.12
N LYS A 12 0.10 12.75 -8.92
CA LYS A 12 0.76 11.65 -8.24
C LYS A 12 -0.04 10.38 -8.44
N LEU A 13 0.58 9.40 -9.11
CA LEU A 13 -0.07 8.13 -9.38
C LEU A 13 0.19 7.12 -8.28
N HIS A 14 -0.87 6.47 -7.81
CA HIS A 14 -0.84 5.47 -6.74
C HIS A 14 -1.28 4.11 -7.26
N MET A 15 -0.41 3.09 -7.15
CA MET A 15 -0.74 1.69 -7.40
C MET A 15 -1.35 1.09 -6.15
N ILE A 16 -2.66 0.85 -6.15
CA ILE A 16 -3.41 0.33 -4.99
C ILE A 16 -3.67 -1.17 -5.14
N GLY A 17 -3.98 -1.61 -6.35
CA GLY A 17 -4.26 -3.01 -6.63
C GLY A 17 -3.01 -3.89 -6.58
N LYS A 18 -3.21 -5.22 -6.54
CA LYS A 18 -2.13 -6.20 -6.52
C LYS A 18 -1.17 -6.00 -7.70
N LEU A 19 0.11 -5.79 -7.39
CA LEU A 19 1.16 -5.63 -8.38
C LEU A 19 1.83 -6.98 -8.67
N GLN A 20 1.63 -7.48 -9.88
CA GLN A 20 2.31 -8.69 -10.34
C GLN A 20 3.79 -8.41 -10.62
N THR A 21 4.67 -9.33 -10.26
CA THR A 21 6.13 -9.18 -10.40
C THR A 21 6.58 -8.92 -11.85
N ASN A 22 5.93 -9.54 -12.84
CA ASN A 22 6.21 -9.33 -14.26
C ASN A 22 5.78 -7.93 -14.76
N LYS A 23 4.94 -7.22 -14.03
CA LYS A 23 4.48 -5.87 -14.36
C LYS A 23 5.29 -4.76 -13.70
N VAL A 24 6.14 -5.09 -12.72
CA VAL A 24 6.94 -4.11 -11.95
C VAL A 24 7.74 -3.19 -12.86
N LYS A 25 8.41 -3.72 -13.87
CA LYS A 25 9.24 -2.92 -14.83
C LYS A 25 8.45 -1.84 -15.57
N PHE A 26 7.14 -2.03 -15.73
CA PHE A 26 6.25 -1.07 -16.40
C PHE A 26 5.58 -0.12 -15.38
N ALA A 27 5.32 -0.61 -14.16
CA ALA A 27 4.67 0.15 -13.11
C ALA A 27 5.61 1.18 -12.47
N LEU A 28 6.86 0.82 -12.22
CA LEU A 28 7.80 1.72 -11.53
C LEU A 28 7.93 3.11 -12.16
N PRO A 29 8.10 3.25 -13.47
CA PRO A 29 8.23 4.59 -14.08
C PRO A 29 6.96 5.44 -13.99
N LEU A 30 5.81 4.82 -13.75
CA LEU A 30 4.51 5.49 -13.77
C LEU A 30 4.03 5.92 -12.39
N PHE A 31 4.22 5.05 -11.39
CA PHE A 31 3.61 5.23 -10.08
C PHE A 31 4.57 5.84 -9.07
N ASP A 32 4.18 6.96 -8.49
CA ASP A 32 4.90 7.64 -7.41
C ASP A 32 4.77 6.87 -6.09
N TYR A 33 3.65 6.12 -5.93
CA TYR A 33 3.33 5.34 -4.73
C TYR A 33 2.89 3.92 -5.09
N ILE A 34 3.34 2.93 -4.31
CA ILE A 34 2.89 1.53 -4.38
C ILE A 34 2.34 1.15 -3.00
N HIS A 35 1.05 0.80 -2.94
CA HIS A 35 0.37 0.47 -1.68
C HIS A 35 0.28 -1.03 -1.41
N SER A 36 0.65 -1.86 -2.36
CA SER A 36 0.37 -3.29 -2.40
C SER A 36 1.62 -4.17 -2.28
N LEU A 37 2.62 -3.74 -1.50
CA LEU A 37 3.78 -4.59 -1.24
C LEU A 37 3.39 -5.70 -0.25
N ASP A 38 3.28 -6.93 -0.76
CA ASP A 38 2.70 -8.07 -0.07
C ASP A 38 3.60 -9.33 0.01
N SER A 39 4.82 -9.28 -0.52
CA SER A 39 5.70 -10.45 -0.56
C SER A 39 7.17 -10.10 -0.78
N ILE A 40 8.06 -10.98 -0.30
CA ILE A 40 9.52 -10.88 -0.53
C ILE A 40 9.83 -10.89 -2.03
N LYS A 41 9.17 -11.75 -2.80
CA LYS A 41 9.37 -11.83 -4.26
C LYS A 41 9.05 -10.51 -4.96
N LEU A 42 8.01 -9.80 -4.51
CA LEU A 42 7.69 -8.48 -5.04
C LEU A 42 8.70 -7.43 -4.60
N ALA A 43 9.13 -7.46 -3.32
CA ALA A 43 10.14 -6.56 -2.78
C ALA A 43 11.47 -6.67 -3.54
N GLU A 44 11.95 -7.89 -3.75
CA GLU A 44 13.15 -8.18 -4.54
C GLU A 44 13.03 -7.64 -5.97
N LYS A 45 11.90 -7.89 -6.63
CA LYS A 45 11.66 -7.41 -8.00
C LYS A 45 11.64 -5.88 -8.08
N ILE A 46 11.02 -5.20 -7.12
CA ILE A 46 11.03 -3.74 -7.04
C ILE A 46 12.47 -3.24 -6.84
N SER A 47 13.24 -3.84 -5.94
CA SER A 47 14.63 -3.49 -5.67
C SER A 47 15.48 -3.50 -6.96
N VAL A 48 15.41 -4.60 -7.70
CA VAL A 48 16.15 -4.74 -8.98
C VAL A 48 15.73 -3.68 -10.01
N GLU A 49 14.44 -3.42 -10.13
CA GLU A 49 13.96 -2.49 -11.15
C GLU A 49 14.14 -1.02 -10.75
N GLN A 50 14.10 -0.67 -9.45
CA GLN A 50 14.36 0.70 -8.98
C GLN A 50 15.81 1.13 -9.25
N GLU A 51 16.77 0.22 -9.11
CA GLU A 51 18.17 0.48 -9.43
C GLU A 51 18.35 0.74 -10.93
N LYS A 52 17.77 -0.14 -11.78
CA LYS A 52 17.84 0.03 -13.25
C LYS A 52 17.22 1.33 -13.73
N LYS A 53 16.18 1.81 -13.07
CA LYS A 53 15.43 3.02 -13.47
C LYS A 53 15.90 4.29 -12.78
N ASN A 54 16.77 4.18 -11.78
CA ASN A 54 17.17 5.27 -10.90
C ASN A 54 15.95 6.02 -10.32
N PHE A 55 14.92 5.27 -9.94
CA PHE A 55 13.66 5.79 -9.41
C PHE A 55 13.17 4.95 -8.24
N LYS A 56 12.94 5.59 -7.10
CA LYS A 56 12.49 4.95 -5.86
C LYS A 56 11.09 5.42 -5.51
N PRO A 57 10.03 4.64 -5.80
CA PRO A 57 8.68 4.97 -5.38
C PRO A 57 8.55 4.94 -3.87
N LYS A 58 7.56 5.64 -3.34
CA LYS A 58 7.14 5.54 -1.95
C LYS A 58 6.28 4.29 -1.79
N ILE A 59 6.59 3.45 -0.79
CA ILE A 59 5.98 2.12 -0.69
C ILE A 59 5.29 1.94 0.65
N PHE A 60 4.09 1.34 0.61
CA PHE A 60 3.36 0.85 1.77
C PHE A 60 3.41 -0.67 1.79
N ILE A 61 3.64 -1.24 2.97
CA ILE A 61 3.48 -2.69 3.19
C ILE A 61 2.00 -2.98 3.39
N GLN A 62 1.45 -3.86 2.57
CA GLN A 62 0.08 -4.34 2.73
C GLN A 62 0.05 -5.44 3.79
N ILE A 63 -0.83 -5.27 4.80
CA ILE A 63 -0.98 -6.21 5.92
C ILE A 63 -2.34 -6.91 5.80
N ASN A 64 -2.36 -8.23 5.96
CA ASN A 64 -3.56 -9.05 5.99
C ASN A 64 -4.07 -9.20 7.45
N LEU A 65 -4.85 -8.22 7.90
CA LEU A 65 -5.38 -8.21 9.27
C LEU A 65 -6.53 -9.20 9.51
N GLY A 66 -7.29 -9.51 8.47
CA GLY A 66 -8.44 -10.46 8.55
C GLY A 66 -8.03 -11.92 8.53
N LYS A 67 -6.74 -12.25 8.38
CA LYS A 67 -6.24 -13.63 8.22
C LYS A 67 -6.95 -14.42 7.13
N GLU A 68 -7.48 -13.73 6.13
CA GLU A 68 -8.18 -14.35 5.00
C GLU A 68 -7.15 -14.92 4.03
N SER A 69 -7.13 -16.24 3.85
CA SER A 69 -6.18 -16.95 2.97
C SER A 69 -6.22 -16.49 1.51
N GLN A 70 -7.30 -15.85 1.09
CA GLN A 70 -7.51 -15.35 -0.27
C GLN A 70 -7.03 -13.92 -0.47
N LYS A 71 -6.80 -13.15 0.60
CA LYS A 71 -6.37 -11.75 0.51
C LYS A 71 -4.85 -11.62 0.50
N SER A 72 -4.36 -10.68 -0.31
CA SER A 72 -2.95 -10.29 -0.33
C SER A 72 -2.58 -9.55 0.95
N GLY A 73 -1.34 -9.65 1.35
CA GLY A 73 -0.79 -8.93 2.50
C GLY A 73 0.14 -9.82 3.35
N ILE A 74 0.98 -9.18 4.12
CA ILE A 74 1.88 -9.85 5.07
C ILE A 74 1.11 -10.12 6.37
N ASP A 75 1.31 -11.31 6.94
CA ASP A 75 0.82 -11.60 8.28
C ASP A 75 1.54 -10.77 9.32
N GLU A 76 0.82 -10.39 10.38
CA GLU A 76 1.35 -9.54 11.46
C GLU A 76 2.62 -10.11 12.10
N ASP A 77 2.64 -11.42 12.35
CA ASP A 77 3.77 -12.11 12.99
C ASP A 77 5.07 -11.99 12.17
N ASN A 78 4.95 -11.82 10.85
CA ASN A 78 6.06 -11.67 9.93
C ASN A 78 6.40 -10.21 9.61
N LEU A 79 5.59 -9.25 10.03
CA LEU A 79 5.66 -7.86 9.61
C LEU A 79 7.00 -7.19 9.94
N ALA A 80 7.48 -7.34 11.17
CA ALA A 80 8.73 -6.71 11.60
C ALA A 80 9.94 -7.23 10.80
N ASN A 81 10.03 -8.54 10.63
CA ASN A 81 11.10 -9.16 9.83
C ASN A 81 11.01 -8.75 8.35
N PHE A 82 9.81 -8.74 7.80
CA PHE A 82 9.57 -8.30 6.42
C PHE A 82 9.99 -6.85 6.21
N TYR A 83 9.59 -5.94 7.13
CA TYR A 83 9.98 -4.53 7.09
C TYR A 83 11.50 -4.37 7.11
N GLN A 84 12.19 -5.05 8.04
CA GLN A 84 13.65 -4.99 8.16
C GLN A 84 14.35 -5.44 6.86
N LYS A 85 13.88 -6.53 6.25
CA LYS A 85 14.40 -6.98 4.95
C LYS A 85 14.17 -5.96 3.84
N CYS A 86 12.98 -5.41 3.75
CA CYS A 86 12.64 -4.40 2.73
C CYS A 86 13.56 -3.18 2.82
N VAL A 87 13.85 -2.71 4.03
CA VAL A 87 14.69 -1.51 4.24
C VAL A 87 16.19 -1.85 4.12
N ASN A 88 16.65 -2.90 4.80
CA ASN A 88 18.08 -3.16 4.96
C ASN A 88 18.69 -3.93 3.78
N GLU A 89 17.96 -4.92 3.24
CA GLU A 89 18.46 -5.74 2.13
C GLU A 89 18.06 -5.17 0.77
N TYR A 90 16.76 -4.87 0.59
CA TYR A 90 16.22 -4.41 -0.69
C TYR A 90 16.27 -2.89 -0.89
N LYS A 91 16.68 -2.12 0.13
CA LYS A 91 16.82 -0.66 0.07
C LYS A 91 15.57 0.07 -0.44
N LEU A 92 14.39 -0.48 -0.12
CA LEU A 92 13.10 0.08 -0.51
C LEU A 92 12.74 1.30 0.37
N ASN A 93 12.08 2.27 -0.24
CA ASN A 93 11.57 3.45 0.46
C ASN A 93 10.20 3.14 1.10
N ILE A 94 10.22 2.41 2.22
CA ILE A 94 9.00 2.10 2.98
C ILE A 94 8.60 3.32 3.80
N ILE A 95 7.43 3.88 3.50
CA ILE A 95 6.92 5.08 4.18
C ILE A 95 5.77 4.78 5.15
N GLY A 96 5.11 3.63 4.99
CA GLY A 96 3.90 3.33 5.76
C GLY A 96 3.38 1.92 5.57
N THR A 97 2.20 1.71 6.09
CA THR A 97 1.45 0.45 6.04
C THR A 97 0.10 0.65 5.36
N MET A 98 -0.47 -0.41 4.79
CA MET A 98 -1.77 -0.41 4.14
C MET A 98 -2.58 -1.62 4.56
N CYS A 99 -3.88 -1.45 4.77
CA CYS A 99 -4.81 -2.56 4.95
C CYS A 99 -6.12 -2.37 4.18
N LEU A 100 -6.79 -3.50 3.96
CA LEU A 100 -8.16 -3.61 3.49
C LEU A 100 -8.90 -4.50 4.50
N PRO A 101 -9.67 -3.93 5.44
CA PRO A 101 -10.47 -4.73 6.36
C PRO A 101 -11.43 -5.67 5.63
N PRO A 102 -11.91 -6.75 6.28
CA PRO A 102 -13.01 -7.53 5.76
C PRO A 102 -14.24 -6.66 5.47
N PHE A 103 -14.95 -6.97 4.38
CA PHE A 103 -16.05 -6.12 3.91
C PHE A 103 -17.28 -6.16 4.85
N ASP A 104 -17.53 -7.34 5.44
CA ASP A 104 -18.75 -7.61 6.23
C ASP A 104 -18.53 -7.45 7.76
N GLU A 105 -17.41 -6.85 8.16
CA GLU A 105 -17.08 -6.66 9.57
C GLU A 105 -16.94 -5.16 9.92
N ASP A 106 -17.10 -4.83 11.22
CA ASP A 106 -16.76 -3.49 11.70
C ASP A 106 -15.28 -3.19 11.43
N PRO A 107 -14.94 -2.14 10.66
CA PRO A 107 -13.57 -1.84 10.32
C PRO A 107 -12.76 -1.26 11.49
N SER A 108 -13.40 -0.74 12.56
CA SER A 108 -12.76 -0.01 13.64
C SER A 108 -11.68 -0.79 14.39
N PRO A 109 -11.88 -2.09 14.74
CA PRO A 109 -10.83 -2.90 15.37
C PRO A 109 -9.59 -3.06 14.46
N PHE A 110 -9.81 -3.22 13.14
CA PHE A 110 -8.71 -3.35 12.17
C PHE A 110 -7.94 -2.03 12.03
N PHE A 111 -8.63 -0.89 11.99
CA PHE A 111 -7.99 0.41 11.94
C PHE A 111 -7.18 0.70 13.20
N LYS A 112 -7.70 0.38 14.38
CA LYS A 112 -6.96 0.49 15.63
C LYS A 112 -5.70 -0.36 15.64
N LYS A 113 -5.82 -1.59 15.16
CA LYS A 113 -4.70 -2.52 15.04
C LYS A 113 -3.64 -2.00 14.08
N MET A 114 -4.07 -1.48 12.94
CA MET A 114 -3.20 -0.87 11.94
C MET A 114 -2.41 0.32 12.49
N GLN A 115 -3.07 1.18 13.25
CA GLN A 115 -2.43 2.29 13.96
C GLN A 115 -1.32 1.77 14.89
N ASN A 116 -1.62 0.78 15.72
CA ASN A 116 -0.65 0.20 16.66
C ASN A 116 0.57 -0.41 15.94
N LEU A 117 0.35 -1.18 14.86
CA LEU A 117 1.42 -1.79 14.07
C LEU A 117 2.32 -0.73 13.42
N SER A 118 1.74 0.35 12.92
CA SER A 118 2.50 1.46 12.32
C SER A 118 3.33 2.20 13.38
N GLU A 119 2.79 2.39 14.58
CA GLU A 119 3.52 3.00 15.71
C GLU A 119 4.71 2.13 16.15
N ILE A 120 4.54 0.80 16.24
CA ILE A 120 5.62 -0.14 16.56
C ILE A 120 6.76 -0.05 15.52
N LEU A 121 6.43 0.02 14.25
CA LEU A 121 7.41 0.17 13.16
C LEU A 121 7.95 1.61 13.01
N LYS A 122 7.43 2.56 13.77
CA LYS A 122 7.74 4.01 13.68
C LYS A 122 7.47 4.57 12.26
N LEU A 123 6.48 4.02 11.57
CA LEU A 123 6.04 4.49 10.27
C LEU A 123 4.93 5.54 10.44
N LYS A 124 5.04 6.63 9.68
CA LYS A 124 4.13 7.78 9.83
C LYS A 124 2.88 7.66 8.96
N GLU A 125 2.99 7.00 7.82
CA GLU A 125 1.92 6.96 6.83
C GLU A 125 1.08 5.70 6.98
N ILE A 126 -0.24 5.87 6.98
CA ILE A 126 -1.22 4.77 7.07
C ILE A 126 -2.25 4.91 5.95
N SER A 127 -2.26 3.94 5.03
CA SER A 127 -3.25 3.86 3.94
C SER A 127 -4.37 2.91 4.32
N MET A 128 -5.51 3.47 4.73
CA MET A 128 -6.71 2.72 5.09
C MET A 128 -7.95 3.61 4.94
N GLY A 129 -9.13 2.99 4.87
CA GLY A 129 -10.39 3.69 4.63
C GLY A 129 -10.72 3.81 3.15
N MET A 130 -11.91 3.37 2.81
CA MET A 130 -12.52 3.44 1.49
C MET A 130 -13.80 4.27 1.53
N SER A 131 -14.54 4.35 0.43
CA SER A 131 -15.76 5.18 0.32
C SER A 131 -16.75 5.01 1.47
N ASN A 132 -16.85 3.82 2.07
CA ASN A 132 -17.83 3.54 3.12
C ASN A 132 -17.34 3.82 4.55
N ASP A 133 -16.03 3.76 4.78
CA ASP A 133 -15.44 3.74 6.12
C ASP A 133 -14.27 4.73 6.32
N TYR A 134 -14.00 5.60 5.34
CA TYR A 134 -12.87 6.56 5.44
C TYR A 134 -12.99 7.53 6.61
N LEU A 135 -14.22 7.92 7.01
CA LEU A 135 -14.42 8.81 8.17
C LEU A 135 -14.02 8.11 9.48
N ASP A 136 -14.26 6.81 9.59
CA ASP A 136 -13.82 6.01 10.73
C ASP A 136 -12.31 5.80 10.69
N ALA A 137 -11.73 5.54 9.52
CA ALA A 137 -10.28 5.42 9.36
C ALA A 137 -9.53 6.69 9.83
N LEU A 138 -10.07 7.89 9.60
CA LEU A 138 -9.48 9.14 10.05
C LEU A 138 -9.36 9.23 11.58
N LYS A 139 -10.30 8.65 12.34
CA LYS A 139 -10.23 8.59 13.80
C LYS A 139 -9.02 7.78 14.31
N PHE A 140 -8.48 6.90 13.47
CA PHE A 140 -7.32 6.05 13.74
C PHE A 140 -6.06 6.49 12.97
N LYS A 141 -5.93 7.78 12.70
CA LYS A 141 -4.74 8.41 12.08
C LYS A 141 -4.46 7.96 10.64
N ALA A 142 -5.47 7.60 9.85
CA ALA A 142 -5.27 7.39 8.42
C ALA A 142 -4.71 8.67 7.77
N THR A 143 -3.61 8.54 7.02
CA THR A 143 -2.99 9.65 6.27
C THR A 143 -3.30 9.56 4.78
N PHE A 144 -3.68 8.39 4.30
CA PHE A 144 -4.14 8.12 2.93
C PHE A 144 -5.48 7.39 2.97
N ILE A 145 -6.50 7.96 2.34
CA ILE A 145 -7.82 7.35 2.13
C ILE A 145 -8.03 7.07 0.64
N ARG A 146 -8.89 6.10 0.31
CA ARG A 146 -9.12 5.64 -1.06
C ARG A 146 -10.58 5.77 -1.44
N VAL A 147 -10.98 6.94 -1.90
CA VAL A 147 -12.39 7.25 -2.20
C VAL A 147 -12.63 7.13 -3.70
N GLY A 148 -13.53 6.25 -4.09
CA GLY A 148 -13.92 6.00 -5.48
C GLY A 148 -15.41 6.17 -5.71
N SER A 149 -16.23 5.23 -5.22
CA SER A 149 -17.69 5.22 -5.48
C SER A 149 -18.43 6.46 -4.98
N LYS A 150 -17.96 7.13 -3.93
CA LYS A 150 -18.53 8.41 -3.48
C LYS A 150 -18.30 9.58 -4.45
N ILE A 151 -17.27 9.48 -5.29
CA ILE A 151 -16.93 10.53 -6.27
C ILE A 151 -17.50 10.18 -7.64
N PHE A 152 -17.33 8.92 -8.07
CA PHE A 152 -17.65 8.48 -9.44
C PHE A 152 -18.94 7.66 -9.55
N GLY A 153 -19.65 7.42 -8.44
CA GLY A 153 -20.79 6.51 -8.41
C GLY A 153 -20.41 5.04 -8.34
N ASN A 154 -21.44 4.19 -8.24
CA ASN A 154 -21.24 2.74 -8.25
C ASN A 154 -20.83 2.27 -9.65
N ARG A 155 -20.03 1.22 -9.71
CA ARG A 155 -19.74 0.55 -10.98
C ARG A 155 -21.01 -0.15 -11.47
N SER A 156 -21.47 0.23 -12.65
CA SER A 156 -22.48 -0.50 -13.42
C SER A 156 -21.94 -1.84 -13.87
#